data_eb20a00eb6eca719933863d4fb1611ca
#
_entry.id   eb20a00eb6eca719933863d4fb1611ca
#
_cell.length_a   1.000
_cell.length_b   1.000
_cell.length_c   1.000
_cell.angle_alpha   90.00
_cell.angle_beta   90.00
_cell.angle_gamma   90.00
#
_symmetry.space_group_name_H-M   'P 1'
#
loop_
_entity.id
_entity.type
_entity.pdbx_description
1 polymer ?
#
loop_
_entity_poly.entity_id
_entity_poly.type
_entity_poly.pdbx_seq_one_letter_code
_entity_poly.pdbx_strand_id
1 'polypeptide(L)'
;VAGMGVLALFGPRGALWPGWQDTPYLLLYGNVFFNLPVLVRAAYQGFLQVPAGRLQAAQTLGAGAWQRFFHVEWPVLRPWLAGGACLVFLYCFSGFGLALLLGGSRYATVEVEIYQLIAYELDMARASVLVWLVLGITALAGGLYALISRRSAERKSLRPPLPAPAQGFGQKLLLAAALLLLLLCCVLPLLAVAWQAALAGGSWRVLLEADTLQAAGNTLRFTFLAMLLAVVLGVSHAALARRAAWVRGITFLPFMVSPVCVAFGVLLLYPQWTASLPLLIATYALLAYPFITKDVLAAWDALPANYQAAARSMGASPFQTACQVTAPLLLPALRRGLTLAAATCIGEFAATLFLSRPEWQTLTTLIYRYLGTAGADNHDRAMVITLFLMLLALLVFVLLDAAEKKNEAV
;
A
#
# COMPACT_ATOMS: atom_id res chain seq x y z
N VAL A 1 4.87 -2.84 -10.73
CA VAL A 1 6.06 -3.60 -10.28
C VAL A 1 5.69 -5.03 -9.89
N ALA A 2 4.74 -5.23 -8.93
CA ALA A 2 4.38 -6.58 -8.46
C ALA A 2 3.95 -7.52 -9.61
N GLY A 3 3.00 -7.10 -10.45
CA GLY A 3 2.56 -7.89 -11.59
C GLY A 3 3.68 -8.19 -12.59
N MET A 4 4.58 -7.23 -12.82
CA MET A 4 5.75 -7.43 -13.67
C MET A 4 6.73 -8.45 -13.08
N GLY A 5 6.91 -8.45 -11.75
CA GLY A 5 7.72 -9.46 -11.08
C GLY A 5 7.19 -10.88 -11.27
N VAL A 6 5.87 -11.04 -11.19
CA VAL A 6 5.21 -12.34 -11.43
C VAL A 6 5.35 -12.77 -12.90
N LEU A 7 5.15 -11.85 -13.85
CA LEU A 7 5.36 -12.11 -15.28
C LEU A 7 6.83 -12.42 -15.59
N ALA A 8 7.77 -11.78 -14.91
CA ALA A 8 9.19 -12.07 -15.06
C ALA A 8 9.56 -13.48 -14.61
N LEU A 9 8.82 -14.08 -13.67
CA LEU A 9 9.06 -15.46 -13.21
C LEU A 9 8.33 -16.50 -14.05
N PHE A 10 7.06 -16.30 -14.33
CA PHE A 10 6.15 -17.32 -14.85
C PHE A 10 5.45 -16.92 -16.15
N GLY A 11 5.56 -15.67 -16.58
CA GLY A 11 4.92 -15.16 -17.78
C GLY A 11 5.38 -15.87 -19.06
N PRO A 12 4.96 -15.40 -20.25
CA PRO A 12 5.32 -15.99 -21.52
C PRO A 12 6.84 -16.18 -21.72
N ARG A 13 7.63 -15.30 -21.10
CA ARG A 13 9.11 -15.35 -21.08
C ARG A 13 9.66 -15.49 -19.65
N GLY A 14 8.92 -16.16 -18.77
CA GLY A 14 9.29 -16.34 -17.39
C GLY A 14 10.64 -17.02 -17.20
N ALA A 15 11.42 -16.53 -16.22
CA ALA A 15 12.76 -17.05 -15.94
C ALA A 15 12.75 -18.45 -15.31
N LEU A 16 11.71 -18.80 -14.53
CA LEU A 16 11.62 -20.10 -13.86
C LEU A 16 10.73 -21.09 -14.62
N TRP A 17 9.54 -20.67 -15.02
CA TRP A 17 8.57 -21.52 -15.68
C TRP A 17 7.84 -20.72 -16.75
N PRO A 18 8.39 -20.66 -17.98
CA PRO A 18 7.81 -19.83 -19.03
C PRO A 18 6.49 -20.40 -19.54
N GLY A 19 5.67 -19.52 -20.11
CA GLY A 19 4.47 -19.89 -20.86
C GLY A 19 3.15 -19.73 -20.13
N TRP A 20 3.12 -19.23 -18.90
CA TRP A 20 1.86 -18.93 -18.22
C TRP A 20 1.35 -17.56 -18.67
N GLN A 21 0.12 -17.54 -19.18
CA GLN A 21 -0.56 -16.32 -19.59
C GLN A 21 -2.03 -16.44 -19.15
N ASP A 22 -2.59 -15.36 -18.61
CA ASP A 22 -3.99 -15.24 -18.21
C ASP A 22 -4.49 -16.43 -17.37
N THR A 23 -3.74 -16.77 -16.32
CA THR A 23 -4.07 -17.90 -15.45
C THR A 23 -4.44 -17.44 -14.04
N PRO A 24 -5.37 -18.14 -13.34
CA PRO A 24 -5.72 -17.81 -11.97
C PRO A 24 -4.53 -18.01 -11.01
N TYR A 25 -3.57 -18.85 -11.37
CA TYR A 25 -2.36 -19.09 -10.56
C TYR A 25 -1.42 -17.89 -10.54
N LEU A 26 -1.26 -17.19 -11.68
CA LEU A 26 -0.50 -15.93 -11.74
C LEU A 26 -1.13 -14.86 -10.84
N LEU A 27 -2.46 -14.74 -10.92
CA LEU A 27 -3.20 -13.79 -10.10
C LEU A 27 -3.09 -14.13 -8.60
N LEU A 28 -3.21 -15.42 -8.25
CA LEU A 28 -3.06 -15.90 -6.88
C LEU A 28 -1.64 -15.59 -6.35
N TYR A 29 -0.61 -15.94 -7.12
CA TYR A 29 0.78 -15.68 -6.72
C TYR A 29 1.05 -14.17 -6.55
N GLY A 30 0.56 -13.33 -7.48
CA GLY A 30 0.67 -11.88 -7.39
C GLY A 30 -0.01 -11.32 -6.14
N ASN A 31 -1.19 -11.84 -5.78
CA ASN A 31 -1.88 -11.47 -4.55
C ASN A 31 -1.12 -11.94 -3.30
N VAL A 32 -0.53 -13.13 -3.31
CA VAL A 32 0.33 -13.61 -2.21
C VAL A 32 1.56 -12.72 -2.07
N PHE A 33 2.26 -12.42 -3.16
CA PHE A 33 3.41 -11.52 -3.16
C PHE A 33 3.08 -10.17 -2.50
N PHE A 34 1.97 -9.56 -2.89
CA PHE A 34 1.59 -8.23 -2.42
C PHE A 34 1.10 -8.24 -0.97
N ASN A 35 0.36 -9.27 -0.56
CA ASN A 35 -0.36 -9.30 0.72
C ASN A 35 0.34 -10.09 1.83
N LEU A 36 1.31 -10.97 1.52
CA LEU A 36 2.06 -11.72 2.53
C LEU A 36 2.71 -10.81 3.58
N PRO A 37 3.39 -9.68 3.20
CA PRO A 37 3.97 -8.76 4.18
C PRO A 37 2.93 -8.16 5.14
N VAL A 38 1.69 -7.95 4.69
CA VAL A 38 0.59 -7.41 5.53
C VAL A 38 0.23 -8.40 6.63
N LEU A 39 0.09 -9.68 6.28
CA LEU A 39 -0.20 -10.76 7.26
C LEU A 39 0.96 -10.98 8.22
N VAL A 40 2.21 -10.99 7.71
CA VAL A 40 3.41 -11.11 8.56
C VAL A 40 3.48 -9.96 9.56
N ARG A 41 3.23 -8.72 9.12
CA ARG A 41 3.18 -7.55 10.00
C ARG A 41 2.08 -7.66 11.04
N ALA A 42 0.88 -8.09 10.65
CA ALA A 42 -0.24 -8.28 11.58
C ALA A 42 0.09 -9.35 12.63
N ALA A 43 0.67 -10.48 12.22
CA ALA A 43 1.12 -11.54 13.12
C ALA A 43 2.19 -11.03 14.11
N TYR A 44 3.21 -10.33 13.58
CA TYR A 44 4.29 -9.75 14.39
C TYR A 44 3.76 -8.78 15.44
N GLN A 45 2.87 -7.86 15.06
CA GLN A 45 2.24 -6.93 16.00
C GLN A 45 1.39 -7.66 17.05
N GLY A 46 0.70 -8.74 16.66
CA GLY A 46 -0.03 -9.60 17.59
C GLY A 46 0.88 -10.27 18.61
N PHE A 47 2.02 -10.82 18.17
CA PHE A 47 3.00 -11.42 19.09
C PHE A 47 3.60 -10.43 20.08
N LEU A 48 3.85 -9.19 19.67
CA LEU A 48 4.32 -8.13 20.57
C LEU A 48 3.31 -7.77 21.67
N GLN A 49 2.03 -8.10 21.49
CA GLN A 49 0.99 -7.86 22.49
C GLN A 49 0.80 -9.03 23.46
N VAL A 50 1.48 -10.15 23.27
CA VAL A 50 1.43 -11.29 24.20
C VAL A 50 2.16 -10.91 25.50
N PRO A 51 1.51 -10.98 26.69
CA PRO A 51 2.18 -10.60 27.93
C PRO A 51 3.26 -11.63 28.32
N ALA A 52 4.52 -11.17 28.48
CA ALA A 52 5.63 -12.04 28.84
C ALA A 52 5.38 -12.82 30.16
N GLY A 53 4.75 -12.17 31.14
CA GLY A 53 4.40 -12.81 32.43
C GLY A 53 3.43 -13.99 32.29
N ARG A 54 2.49 -13.95 31.33
CA ARG A 54 1.59 -15.09 31.06
C ARG A 54 2.33 -16.27 30.45
N LEU A 55 3.29 -16.01 29.58
CA LEU A 55 4.14 -17.05 29.00
C LEU A 55 5.00 -17.72 30.07
N GLN A 56 5.60 -16.92 30.94
CA GLN A 56 6.41 -17.43 32.06
C GLN A 56 5.57 -18.25 33.04
N ALA A 57 4.39 -17.76 33.44
CA ALA A 57 3.46 -18.48 34.31
C ALA A 57 3.02 -19.82 33.70
N ALA A 58 2.73 -19.87 32.39
CA ALA A 58 2.40 -21.11 31.72
C ALA A 58 3.60 -22.09 31.69
N GLN A 59 4.83 -21.59 31.56
CA GLN A 59 6.03 -22.41 31.64
C GLN A 59 6.24 -23.00 33.01
N THR A 60 6.07 -22.21 34.10
CA THR A 60 6.22 -22.69 35.48
C THR A 60 5.17 -23.75 35.84
N LEU A 61 4.00 -23.71 35.18
CA LEU A 61 2.94 -24.70 35.29
C LEU A 61 3.17 -25.96 34.44
N GLY A 62 4.33 -26.05 33.71
CA GLY A 62 4.67 -27.22 32.90
C GLY A 62 4.00 -27.26 31.52
N ALA A 63 3.40 -26.17 31.04
CA ALA A 63 2.74 -26.13 29.74
C ALA A 63 3.76 -26.32 28.60
N GLY A 64 3.52 -27.32 27.75
CA GLY A 64 4.30 -27.57 26.52
C GLY A 64 4.12 -26.45 25.49
N ALA A 65 4.97 -26.44 24.44
CA ALA A 65 4.96 -25.41 23.40
C ALA A 65 3.59 -25.23 22.72
N TRP A 66 2.92 -26.35 22.37
CA TRP A 66 1.59 -26.33 21.75
C TRP A 66 0.51 -25.79 22.70
N GLN A 67 0.55 -26.16 23.98
CA GLN A 67 -0.39 -25.66 24.98
C GLN A 67 -0.23 -24.14 25.17
N ARG A 68 1.01 -23.64 25.26
CA ARG A 68 1.30 -22.20 25.33
C ARG A 68 0.80 -21.46 24.09
N PHE A 69 1.06 -22.01 22.90
CA PHE A 69 0.59 -21.41 21.67
C PHE A 69 -0.95 -21.29 21.66
N PHE A 70 -1.67 -22.38 21.82
CA PHE A 70 -3.14 -22.36 21.69
C PHE A 70 -3.88 -21.66 22.83
N HIS A 71 -3.36 -21.68 24.06
CA HIS A 71 -4.06 -21.12 25.22
C HIS A 71 -3.59 -19.72 25.61
N VAL A 72 -2.38 -19.32 25.26
CA VAL A 72 -1.82 -18.00 25.64
C VAL A 72 -1.62 -17.10 24.43
N GLU A 73 -0.93 -17.56 23.39
CA GLU A 73 -0.56 -16.74 22.23
C GLU A 73 -1.71 -16.59 21.25
N TRP A 74 -2.32 -17.67 20.81
CA TRP A 74 -3.39 -17.70 19.82
C TRP A 74 -4.60 -16.81 20.15
N PRO A 75 -5.13 -16.79 21.38
CA PRO A 75 -6.22 -15.88 21.74
C PRO A 75 -5.87 -14.39 21.59
N VAL A 76 -4.58 -14.04 21.72
CA VAL A 76 -4.08 -12.67 21.49
C VAL A 76 -3.85 -12.41 20.00
N LEU A 77 -3.36 -13.41 19.27
CA LEU A 77 -3.08 -13.29 17.82
C LEU A 77 -4.34 -13.20 16.97
N ARG A 78 -5.39 -13.98 17.32
CA ARG A 78 -6.61 -14.07 16.50
C ARG A 78 -7.17 -12.72 16.02
N PRO A 79 -7.39 -11.72 16.88
CA PRO A 79 -7.93 -10.44 16.41
C PRO A 79 -6.99 -9.67 15.50
N TRP A 80 -5.67 -9.80 15.67
CA TRP A 80 -4.67 -9.18 14.80
C TRP A 80 -4.65 -9.83 13.42
N LEU A 81 -4.66 -11.16 13.38
CA LEU A 81 -4.73 -11.93 12.14
C LEU A 81 -6.05 -11.73 11.42
N ALA A 82 -7.18 -11.68 12.13
CA ALA A 82 -8.48 -11.39 11.54
C ALA A 82 -8.52 -9.97 10.94
N GLY A 83 -7.97 -8.97 11.64
CA GLY A 83 -7.80 -7.63 11.08
C GLY A 83 -6.90 -7.62 9.84
N GLY A 84 -5.76 -8.33 9.90
CA GLY A 84 -4.87 -8.51 8.74
C GLY A 84 -5.58 -9.18 7.57
N ALA A 85 -6.36 -10.23 7.82
CA ALA A 85 -7.13 -10.93 6.77
C ALA A 85 -8.20 -10.03 6.13
N CYS A 86 -8.88 -9.18 6.90
CA CYS A 86 -9.80 -8.19 6.35
C CYS A 86 -9.09 -7.19 5.42
N LEU A 87 -7.89 -6.72 5.80
CA LEU A 87 -7.09 -5.83 4.94
C LEU A 87 -6.64 -6.54 3.67
N VAL A 88 -6.16 -7.78 3.80
CA VAL A 88 -5.78 -8.60 2.63
C VAL A 88 -6.96 -8.82 1.70
N PHE A 89 -8.14 -9.12 2.24
CA PHE A 89 -9.36 -9.24 1.45
C PHE A 89 -9.65 -7.95 0.67
N LEU A 90 -9.58 -6.78 1.35
CA LEU A 90 -9.78 -5.49 0.69
C LEU A 90 -8.76 -5.25 -0.43
N TYR A 91 -7.48 -5.50 -0.19
CA TYR A 91 -6.43 -5.32 -1.20
C TYR A 91 -6.54 -6.30 -2.37
N CYS A 92 -6.94 -7.56 -2.13
CA CYS A 92 -7.18 -8.52 -3.21
C CYS A 92 -8.43 -8.16 -4.01
N PHE A 93 -9.48 -7.68 -3.32
CA PHE A 93 -10.74 -7.32 -3.95
C PHE A 93 -10.61 -6.03 -4.79
N SER A 94 -9.81 -5.07 -4.30
CA SER A 94 -9.51 -3.78 -4.96
C SER A 94 -8.20 -3.80 -5.75
N GLY A 95 -7.78 -4.97 -6.21
CA GLY A 95 -6.49 -5.18 -6.87
C GLY A 95 -6.52 -5.00 -8.39
N PHE A 96 -7.09 -3.91 -8.91
CA PHE A 96 -7.29 -3.64 -10.34
C PHE A 96 -6.06 -3.90 -11.21
N GLY A 97 -4.94 -3.21 -10.94
CA GLY A 97 -3.77 -3.26 -11.81
C GLY A 97 -3.13 -4.66 -11.88
N LEU A 98 -3.22 -5.43 -10.80
CA LEU A 98 -2.73 -6.78 -10.74
C LEU A 98 -3.64 -7.73 -11.52
N ALA A 99 -4.95 -7.59 -11.35
CA ALA A 99 -5.95 -8.39 -12.05
C ALA A 99 -5.95 -8.11 -13.55
N LEU A 100 -5.85 -6.84 -13.97
CA LEU A 100 -5.77 -6.46 -15.37
C LEU A 100 -4.52 -7.03 -16.05
N LEU A 101 -3.39 -7.05 -15.36
CA LEU A 101 -2.12 -7.47 -15.92
C LEU A 101 -1.95 -9.00 -15.96
N LEU A 102 -2.43 -9.71 -14.94
CA LEU A 102 -2.18 -11.15 -14.74
C LEU A 102 -3.38 -12.04 -15.07
N GLY A 103 -4.60 -11.52 -14.93
CA GLY A 103 -5.85 -12.27 -15.17
C GLY A 103 -6.36 -12.12 -16.58
N GLY A 104 -5.98 -11.08 -17.30
CA GLY A 104 -6.50 -10.74 -18.61
C GLY A 104 -8.03 -10.60 -18.61
N SER A 105 -8.65 -10.79 -19.78
CA SER A 105 -10.11 -10.77 -19.93
C SER A 105 -10.78 -12.05 -19.40
N ARG A 106 -10.05 -13.17 -19.35
CA ARG A 106 -10.61 -14.47 -18.97
C ARG A 106 -10.89 -14.59 -17.47
N TYR A 107 -10.07 -13.97 -16.63
CA TYR A 107 -10.19 -13.96 -15.18
C TYR A 107 -10.34 -12.53 -14.66
N ALA A 108 -11.23 -11.77 -15.32
CA ALA A 108 -11.54 -10.41 -14.93
C ALA A 108 -12.14 -10.37 -13.51
N THR A 109 -11.62 -9.47 -12.69
CA THR A 109 -12.25 -9.11 -11.42
C THR A 109 -13.34 -8.07 -11.67
N VAL A 110 -14.20 -7.81 -10.66
CA VAL A 110 -15.26 -6.79 -10.78
C VAL A 110 -14.70 -5.43 -11.19
N GLU A 111 -13.50 -5.07 -10.73
CA GLU A 111 -12.85 -3.80 -11.10
C GLU A 111 -12.38 -3.78 -12.56
N VAL A 112 -11.87 -4.91 -13.05
CA VAL A 112 -11.48 -5.05 -14.46
C VAL A 112 -12.72 -4.98 -15.34
N GLU A 113 -13.84 -5.58 -14.91
CA GLU A 113 -15.13 -5.49 -15.59
C GLU A 113 -15.65 -4.05 -15.65
N ILE A 114 -15.59 -3.31 -14.53
CA ILE A 114 -15.93 -1.87 -14.51
C ILE A 114 -15.09 -1.12 -15.55
N TYR A 115 -13.79 -1.41 -15.63
CA TYR A 115 -12.92 -0.77 -16.60
C TYR A 115 -13.32 -1.12 -18.05
N GLN A 116 -13.64 -2.38 -18.34
CA GLN A 116 -14.05 -2.83 -19.67
C GLN A 116 -15.37 -2.16 -20.11
N LEU A 117 -16.36 -2.12 -19.22
CA LEU A 117 -17.62 -1.44 -19.47
C LEU A 117 -17.44 0.05 -19.79
N ILE A 118 -16.50 0.72 -19.12
CA ILE A 118 -16.25 2.16 -19.33
C ILE A 118 -15.42 2.40 -20.58
N ALA A 119 -14.30 1.67 -20.73
CA ALA A 119 -13.29 1.95 -21.73
C ALA A 119 -13.64 1.41 -23.14
N TYR A 120 -14.39 0.30 -23.21
CA TYR A 120 -14.68 -0.38 -24.46
C TYR A 120 -16.17 -0.42 -24.81
N GLU A 121 -17.06 -0.64 -23.84
CA GLU A 121 -18.49 -0.75 -24.08
C GLU A 121 -19.21 0.59 -23.90
N LEU A 122 -18.62 1.56 -23.24
CA LEU A 122 -19.18 2.88 -22.91
C LEU A 122 -20.53 2.78 -22.13
N ASP A 123 -20.74 1.67 -21.42
CA ASP A 123 -21.95 1.40 -20.62
C ASP A 123 -21.76 1.90 -19.18
N MET A 124 -21.96 3.20 -18.98
CA MET A 124 -21.84 3.85 -17.67
C MET A 124 -22.88 3.36 -16.68
N ALA A 125 -24.04 2.88 -17.14
CA ALA A 125 -25.12 2.42 -16.28
C ALA A 125 -24.74 1.09 -15.59
N ARG A 126 -24.29 0.10 -16.36
CA ARG A 126 -23.82 -1.17 -15.79
C ARG A 126 -22.59 -0.97 -14.93
N ALA A 127 -21.62 -0.16 -15.37
CA ALA A 127 -20.45 0.18 -14.58
C ALA A 127 -20.84 0.76 -13.20
N SER A 128 -21.83 1.67 -13.15
CA SER A 128 -22.32 2.26 -11.91
C SER A 128 -22.92 1.23 -10.95
N VAL A 129 -23.65 0.25 -11.44
CA VAL A 129 -24.22 -0.85 -10.62
C VAL A 129 -23.10 -1.66 -9.98
N LEU A 130 -22.05 -2.02 -10.76
CA LEU A 130 -20.91 -2.74 -10.23
C LEU A 130 -20.12 -1.92 -9.21
N VAL A 131 -19.98 -0.60 -9.42
CA VAL A 131 -19.34 0.29 -8.43
C VAL A 131 -20.10 0.29 -7.11
N TRP A 132 -21.45 0.35 -7.12
CA TRP A 132 -22.23 0.25 -5.90
C TRP A 132 -22.04 -1.09 -5.19
N LEU A 133 -21.95 -2.18 -5.95
CA LEU A 133 -21.64 -3.50 -5.40
C LEU A 133 -20.25 -3.53 -4.73
N VAL A 134 -19.23 -2.99 -5.40
CA VAL A 134 -17.85 -2.87 -4.83
C VAL A 134 -17.86 -2.04 -3.56
N LEU A 135 -18.51 -0.87 -3.58
CA LEU A 135 -18.62 0.00 -2.40
C LEU A 135 -19.35 -0.69 -1.24
N GLY A 136 -20.42 -1.44 -1.51
CA GLY A 136 -21.15 -2.20 -0.50
C GLY A 136 -20.28 -3.29 0.16
N ILE A 137 -19.57 -4.09 -0.64
CA ILE A 137 -18.68 -5.14 -0.15
C ILE A 137 -17.51 -4.56 0.65
N THR A 138 -16.87 -3.52 0.11
CA THR A 138 -15.71 -2.88 0.78
C THR A 138 -16.13 -2.17 2.07
N ALA A 139 -17.32 -1.53 2.10
CA ALA A 139 -17.86 -0.94 3.33
C ALA A 139 -18.16 -2.00 4.40
N LEU A 140 -18.73 -3.15 4.01
CA LEU A 140 -18.97 -4.27 4.92
C LEU A 140 -17.65 -4.82 5.50
N ALA A 141 -16.67 -5.11 4.65
CA ALA A 141 -15.36 -5.61 5.06
C ALA A 141 -14.61 -4.60 5.95
N GLY A 142 -14.69 -3.31 5.61
CA GLY A 142 -14.09 -2.24 6.40
C GLY A 142 -14.79 -2.02 7.73
N GLY A 143 -16.11 -2.14 7.80
CA GLY A 143 -16.86 -2.14 9.05
C GLY A 143 -16.44 -3.29 9.97
N LEU A 144 -16.29 -4.50 9.40
CA LEU A 144 -15.79 -5.66 10.13
C LEU A 144 -14.35 -5.44 10.63
N TYR A 145 -13.47 -4.91 9.79
CA TYR A 145 -12.12 -4.51 10.21
C TYR A 145 -12.13 -3.53 11.37
N ALA A 146 -12.95 -2.48 11.30
CA ALA A 146 -13.06 -1.48 12.35
C ALA A 146 -13.55 -2.08 13.70
N LEU A 147 -14.51 -3.00 13.65
CA LEU A 147 -15.00 -3.71 14.84
C LEU A 147 -13.90 -4.60 15.47
N ILE A 148 -13.16 -5.35 14.66
CA ILE A 148 -12.05 -6.20 15.11
C ILE A 148 -10.92 -5.35 15.69
N SER A 149 -10.54 -4.26 15.02
CA SER A 149 -9.44 -3.40 15.43
C SER A 149 -9.71 -2.68 16.75
N ARG A 150 -10.96 -2.29 17.03
CA ARG A 150 -11.34 -1.71 18.34
C ARG A 150 -11.05 -2.68 19.49
N ARG A 151 -11.40 -3.95 19.34
CA ARG A 151 -11.15 -4.98 20.35
C ARG A 151 -9.65 -5.26 20.57
N SER A 152 -8.82 -5.05 19.54
CA SER A 152 -7.37 -5.23 19.63
C SER A 152 -6.67 -4.06 20.32
N ALA A 153 -7.14 -2.83 20.11
CA ALA A 153 -6.54 -1.62 20.69
C ALA A 153 -6.62 -1.56 22.22
N GLU A 154 -7.64 -2.20 22.82
CA GLU A 154 -7.84 -2.22 24.28
C GLU A 154 -6.84 -3.12 25.04
N ARG A 155 -6.07 -3.96 24.33
CA ARG A 155 -5.19 -4.98 24.92
C ARG A 155 -3.70 -4.67 24.75
N LYS A 156 -3.26 -3.46 25.01
CA LYS A 156 -1.83 -3.13 24.95
C LYS A 156 -1.05 -3.85 26.08
N SER A 157 -0.08 -4.68 25.70
CA SER A 157 0.86 -5.25 26.66
C SER A 157 1.89 -4.21 27.08
N LEU A 158 2.09 -4.06 28.40
CA LEU A 158 3.12 -3.16 28.97
C LEU A 158 4.55 -3.72 28.79
N ARG A 159 4.68 -5.03 28.61
CA ARG A 159 5.98 -5.70 28.43
C ARG A 159 5.88 -6.74 27.33
N PRO A 160 6.34 -6.44 26.12
CA PRO A 160 6.39 -7.43 25.06
C PRO A 160 7.38 -8.54 25.40
N PRO A 161 7.20 -9.77 24.86
CA PRO A 161 8.15 -10.85 25.06
C PRO A 161 9.48 -10.49 24.37
N LEU A 162 10.58 -10.83 25.05
CA LEU A 162 11.90 -10.71 24.43
C LEU A 162 12.05 -11.76 23.32
N PRO A 163 12.67 -11.40 22.17
CA PRO A 163 12.96 -12.36 21.12
C PRO A 163 13.92 -13.42 21.67
N ALA A 164 13.54 -14.70 21.51
CA ALA A 164 14.39 -15.82 21.87
C ALA A 164 15.00 -16.45 20.61
N PRO A 165 16.29 -16.79 20.62
CA PRO A 165 16.92 -17.46 19.48
C PRO A 165 16.32 -18.87 19.29
N ALA A 166 16.23 -19.32 18.03
CA ALA A 166 15.82 -20.68 17.69
C ALA A 166 16.87 -21.67 18.18
N GLN A 167 16.57 -22.46 19.19
CA GLN A 167 17.54 -23.36 19.83
C GLN A 167 17.40 -24.80 19.34
N GLY A 168 16.21 -25.29 19.01
CA GLY A 168 15.95 -26.64 18.56
C GLY A 168 16.05 -26.83 17.04
N PHE A 169 16.37 -28.04 16.58
CA PHE A 169 16.43 -28.36 15.14
C PHE A 169 15.10 -28.04 14.44
N GLY A 170 13.95 -28.42 15.03
CA GLY A 170 12.62 -28.10 14.47
C GLY A 170 12.35 -26.60 14.38
N GLN A 171 12.77 -25.79 15.35
CA GLN A 171 12.61 -24.33 15.29
C GLN A 171 13.50 -23.71 14.21
N LYS A 172 14.73 -24.20 14.04
CA LYS A 172 15.63 -23.75 12.96
C LYS A 172 15.06 -24.12 11.58
N LEU A 173 14.48 -25.33 11.46
CA LEU A 173 13.84 -25.77 10.22
C LEU A 173 12.61 -24.91 9.87
N LEU A 174 11.75 -24.62 10.84
CA LEU A 174 10.61 -23.72 10.66
C LEU A 174 11.05 -22.30 10.27
N LEU A 175 12.09 -21.78 10.91
CA LEU A 175 12.65 -20.49 10.57
C LEU A 175 13.21 -20.49 9.13
N ALA A 176 13.97 -21.51 8.77
CA ALA A 176 14.49 -21.66 7.40
C ALA A 176 13.38 -21.77 6.37
N ALA A 177 12.32 -22.52 6.65
CA ALA A 177 11.16 -22.64 5.77
C ALA A 177 10.41 -21.29 5.63
N ALA A 178 10.23 -20.55 6.72
CA ALA A 178 9.61 -19.22 6.69
C ALA A 178 10.46 -18.20 5.90
N LEU A 179 11.78 -18.21 6.10
CA LEU A 179 12.70 -17.35 5.34
C LEU A 179 12.71 -17.72 3.85
N LEU A 180 12.71 -19.02 3.53
CA LEU A 180 12.61 -19.51 2.15
C LEU A 180 11.29 -19.06 1.50
N LEU A 181 10.18 -19.18 2.22
CA LEU A 181 8.87 -18.71 1.73
C LEU A 181 8.87 -17.21 1.45
N LEU A 182 9.43 -16.39 2.36
CA LEU A 182 9.57 -14.95 2.15
C LEU A 182 10.49 -14.63 0.97
N LEU A 183 11.60 -15.36 0.82
CA LEU A 183 12.51 -15.21 -0.32
C LEU A 183 11.78 -15.50 -1.63
N LEU A 184 11.13 -16.66 -1.71
CA LEU A 184 10.41 -17.08 -2.92
C LEU A 184 9.23 -16.16 -3.25
N CYS A 185 8.45 -15.79 -2.25
CA CYS A 185 7.24 -15.00 -2.50
C CYS A 185 7.49 -13.50 -2.64
N CYS A 186 8.51 -12.92 -1.96
CA CYS A 186 8.69 -11.46 -1.93
C CYS A 186 9.96 -10.97 -2.64
N VAL A 187 11.05 -11.72 -2.58
CA VAL A 187 12.34 -11.26 -3.13
C VAL A 187 12.54 -11.74 -4.56
N LEU A 188 12.22 -12.98 -4.83
CA LEU A 188 12.47 -13.61 -6.12
C LEU A 188 11.78 -12.90 -7.30
N PRO A 189 10.51 -12.42 -7.21
CA PRO A 189 9.90 -11.65 -8.29
C PRO A 189 10.63 -10.34 -8.61
N LEU A 190 11.18 -9.66 -7.59
CA LEU A 190 11.95 -8.43 -7.79
C LEU A 190 13.30 -8.70 -8.45
N LEU A 191 13.97 -9.79 -8.04
CA LEU A 191 15.21 -10.24 -8.66
C LEU A 191 15.00 -10.69 -10.11
N ALA A 192 13.86 -11.31 -10.42
CA ALA A 192 13.52 -11.72 -11.77
C ALA A 192 13.35 -10.52 -12.73
N VAL A 193 12.74 -9.42 -12.27
CA VAL A 193 12.68 -8.17 -13.05
C VAL A 193 14.09 -7.66 -13.32
N ALA A 194 14.94 -7.60 -12.29
CA ALA A 194 16.32 -7.14 -12.44
C ALA A 194 17.12 -8.04 -13.40
N TRP A 195 16.94 -9.35 -13.30
CA TRP A 195 17.57 -10.32 -14.19
C TRP A 195 17.14 -10.17 -15.64
N GLN A 196 15.82 -10.11 -15.90
CA GLN A 196 15.31 -9.93 -17.26
C GLN A 196 15.72 -8.58 -17.86
N ALA A 197 15.67 -7.51 -17.06
CA ALA A 197 16.16 -6.21 -17.49
C ALA A 197 17.66 -6.24 -17.83
N ALA A 198 18.49 -6.97 -17.05
CA ALA A 198 19.92 -7.13 -17.34
C ALA A 198 20.16 -7.87 -18.68
N LEU A 199 19.30 -8.83 -19.04
CA LEU A 199 19.37 -9.56 -20.29
C LEU A 199 18.79 -8.81 -21.51
N ALA A 200 18.10 -7.68 -21.29
CA ALA A 200 17.41 -6.91 -22.34
C ALA A 200 18.34 -6.20 -23.34
N GLY A 201 19.65 -6.29 -23.18
CA GLY A 201 20.64 -5.83 -24.15
C GLY A 201 20.42 -4.41 -24.65
N GLY A 202 20.16 -4.27 -25.96
CA GLY A 202 19.95 -2.96 -26.61
C GLY A 202 18.70 -2.20 -26.16
N SER A 203 17.73 -2.88 -25.52
CA SER A 203 16.47 -2.28 -25.06
C SER A 203 16.64 -1.27 -23.92
N TRP A 204 17.83 -1.21 -23.31
CA TRP A 204 18.18 -0.15 -22.33
C TRP A 204 18.12 1.27 -22.90
N ARG A 205 18.24 1.41 -24.22
CA ARG A 205 18.09 2.70 -24.91
C ARG A 205 16.71 3.33 -24.69
N VAL A 206 15.69 2.53 -24.35
CA VAL A 206 14.35 3.02 -24.02
C VAL A 206 14.37 4.08 -22.92
N LEU A 207 15.31 4.03 -21.99
CA LEU A 207 15.43 5.03 -20.91
C LEU A 207 15.81 6.42 -21.43
N LEU A 208 16.41 6.52 -22.61
CA LEU A 208 16.80 7.78 -23.24
C LEU A 208 15.77 8.26 -24.27
N GLU A 209 14.74 7.47 -24.55
CA GLU A 209 13.66 7.85 -25.45
C GLU A 209 12.81 8.97 -24.83
N ALA A 210 12.34 9.90 -25.67
CA ALA A 210 11.54 11.05 -25.24
C ALA A 210 10.29 10.64 -24.44
N ASP A 211 9.61 9.57 -24.86
CA ASP A 211 8.42 9.02 -24.20
C ASP A 211 8.72 8.59 -22.75
N THR A 212 9.86 7.93 -22.53
CA THR A 212 10.23 7.44 -21.18
C THR A 212 10.68 8.59 -20.28
N LEU A 213 11.44 9.54 -20.81
CA LEU A 213 11.86 10.73 -20.07
C LEU A 213 10.65 11.59 -19.69
N GLN A 214 9.70 11.77 -20.60
CA GLN A 214 8.45 12.46 -20.33
C GLN A 214 7.62 11.71 -19.28
N ALA A 215 7.47 10.39 -19.39
CA ALA A 215 6.73 9.58 -18.43
C ALA A 215 7.37 9.61 -17.02
N ALA A 216 8.71 9.58 -16.95
CA ALA A 216 9.45 9.73 -15.69
C ALA A 216 9.23 11.12 -15.08
N GLY A 217 9.34 12.17 -15.90
CA GLY A 217 9.06 13.55 -15.48
C GLY A 217 7.62 13.73 -14.99
N ASN A 218 6.65 13.17 -15.71
CA ASN A 218 5.23 13.19 -15.30
C ASN A 218 5.02 12.42 -13.98
N THR A 219 5.60 11.23 -13.83
CA THR A 219 5.49 10.45 -12.59
C THR A 219 5.99 11.24 -11.38
N LEU A 220 7.16 11.85 -11.48
CA LEU A 220 7.73 12.66 -10.39
C LEU A 220 6.93 13.93 -10.13
N ARG A 221 6.56 14.66 -11.20
CA ARG A 221 5.78 15.89 -11.11
C ARG A 221 4.41 15.66 -10.47
N PHE A 222 3.68 14.63 -10.92
CA PHE A 222 2.34 14.34 -10.39
C PHE A 222 2.43 13.85 -8.96
N THR A 223 3.42 12.99 -8.62
CA THR A 223 3.68 12.58 -7.25
C THR A 223 3.95 13.78 -6.36
N PHE A 224 4.84 14.69 -6.76
CA PHE A 224 5.19 15.85 -5.94
C PHE A 224 3.99 16.78 -5.71
N LEU A 225 3.25 17.13 -6.76
CA LEU A 225 2.07 18.00 -6.67
C LEU A 225 0.95 17.36 -5.85
N ALA A 226 0.71 16.06 -6.05
CA ALA A 226 -0.26 15.30 -5.28
C ALA A 226 0.12 15.20 -3.79
N MET A 227 1.41 15.03 -3.48
CA MET A 227 1.90 15.01 -2.10
C MET A 227 1.68 16.36 -1.39
N LEU A 228 1.94 17.49 -2.07
CA LEU A 228 1.67 18.81 -1.50
C LEU A 228 0.18 18.96 -1.12
N LEU A 229 -0.71 18.58 -2.02
CA LEU A 229 -2.15 18.62 -1.76
C LEU A 229 -2.56 17.61 -0.69
N ALA A 230 -2.00 16.41 -0.71
CA ALA A 230 -2.26 15.36 0.28
C ALA A 230 -1.82 15.74 1.70
N VAL A 231 -0.73 16.51 1.86
CA VAL A 231 -0.33 17.07 3.17
C VAL A 231 -1.40 18.02 3.70
N VAL A 232 -1.87 18.95 2.87
CA VAL A 232 -2.91 19.89 3.27
C VAL A 232 -4.18 19.16 3.66
N LEU A 233 -4.65 18.24 2.83
CA LEU A 233 -5.85 17.43 3.11
C LEU A 233 -5.66 16.55 4.34
N GLY A 234 -4.54 15.86 4.46
CA GLY A 234 -4.25 14.91 5.53
C GLY A 234 -4.14 15.57 6.91
N VAL A 235 -3.42 16.67 7.00
CA VAL A 235 -3.28 17.42 8.26
C VAL A 235 -4.59 18.10 8.64
N SER A 236 -5.31 18.69 7.67
CA SER A 236 -6.63 19.28 7.90
C SER A 236 -7.64 18.25 8.39
N HIS A 237 -7.68 17.08 7.75
CA HIS A 237 -8.54 15.97 8.20
C HIS A 237 -8.18 15.51 9.62
N ALA A 238 -6.89 15.31 9.92
CA ALA A 238 -6.46 14.94 11.27
C ALA A 238 -6.87 15.98 12.32
N ALA A 239 -6.75 17.28 12.01
CA ALA A 239 -7.17 18.35 12.89
C ALA A 239 -8.68 18.37 13.12
N LEU A 240 -9.49 18.13 12.07
CA LEU A 240 -10.95 18.02 12.16
C LEU A 240 -11.39 16.75 12.94
N ALA A 241 -10.71 15.61 12.69
CA ALA A 241 -11.00 14.35 13.35
C ALA A 241 -10.78 14.40 14.89
N ARG A 242 -9.92 15.29 15.37
CA ARG A 242 -9.76 15.57 16.80
C ARG A 242 -10.90 16.38 17.38
N ARG A 243 -11.58 17.18 16.58
CA ARG A 243 -12.68 18.06 17.04
C ARG A 243 -14.05 17.42 16.88
N ALA A 244 -14.21 16.54 15.87
CA ALA A 244 -15.50 15.97 15.50
C ALA A 244 -15.40 14.43 15.46
N ALA A 245 -16.12 13.74 16.35
CA ALA A 245 -16.11 12.29 16.46
C ALA A 245 -16.59 11.59 15.17
N TRP A 246 -17.53 12.18 14.42
CA TRP A 246 -17.99 11.64 13.16
C TRP A 246 -16.91 11.67 12.07
N VAL A 247 -16.09 12.74 12.00
CA VAL A 247 -14.93 12.84 11.08
C VAL A 247 -13.91 11.76 11.42
N ARG A 248 -13.67 11.52 12.71
CA ARG A 248 -12.80 10.44 13.17
C ARG A 248 -13.32 9.06 12.75
N GLY A 249 -14.64 8.87 12.77
CA GLY A 249 -15.28 7.63 12.34
C GLY A 249 -15.04 7.30 10.86
N ILE A 250 -14.98 8.32 10.01
CA ILE A 250 -14.80 8.17 8.56
C ILE A 250 -13.32 8.22 8.11
N THR A 251 -12.36 8.42 9.02
CA THR A 251 -10.92 8.54 8.67
C THR A 251 -10.40 7.32 7.91
N PHE A 252 -10.95 6.13 8.15
CA PHE A 252 -10.54 4.89 7.48
C PHE A 252 -11.31 4.60 6.20
N LEU A 253 -12.42 5.30 5.93
CA LEU A 253 -13.27 5.07 4.78
C LEU A 253 -12.51 5.19 3.44
N PRO A 254 -11.62 6.18 3.23
CA PRO A 254 -10.89 6.29 1.97
C PRO A 254 -9.93 5.12 1.68
N PHE A 255 -9.45 4.40 2.71
CA PHE A 255 -8.66 3.18 2.51
C PHE A 255 -9.47 2.00 1.96
N MET A 256 -10.79 2.08 2.05
CA MET A 256 -11.70 1.02 1.63
C MET A 256 -12.20 1.23 0.22
N VAL A 257 -12.05 2.45 -0.31
CA VAL A 257 -12.53 2.77 -1.66
C VAL A 257 -11.43 2.44 -2.67
N SER A 258 -11.81 1.67 -3.69
CA SER A 258 -10.93 1.31 -4.79
C SER A 258 -10.51 2.53 -5.62
N PRO A 259 -9.25 2.60 -6.07
CA PRO A 259 -8.79 3.63 -7.01
C PRO A 259 -9.63 3.72 -8.29
N VAL A 260 -10.13 2.58 -8.80
CA VAL A 260 -11.04 2.53 -9.96
C VAL A 260 -12.36 3.22 -9.66
N CYS A 261 -12.96 2.91 -8.50
CA CYS A 261 -14.21 3.54 -8.08
C CYS A 261 -14.05 5.06 -7.88
N VAL A 262 -12.92 5.49 -7.32
CA VAL A 262 -12.60 6.92 -7.18
C VAL A 262 -12.45 7.59 -8.54
N ALA A 263 -11.68 6.99 -9.45
CA ALA A 263 -11.45 7.55 -10.78
C ALA A 263 -12.76 7.64 -11.59
N PHE A 264 -13.58 6.59 -11.54
CA PHE A 264 -14.89 6.59 -12.19
C PHE A 264 -15.85 7.61 -11.57
N GLY A 265 -15.93 7.69 -10.23
CA GLY A 265 -16.74 8.70 -9.54
C GLY A 265 -16.34 10.13 -9.90
N VAL A 266 -15.05 10.40 -9.98
CA VAL A 266 -14.51 11.70 -10.40
C VAL A 266 -14.87 12.00 -11.86
N LEU A 267 -14.79 11.01 -12.73
CA LEU A 267 -15.19 11.13 -14.15
C LEU A 267 -16.66 11.46 -14.31
N LEU A 268 -17.54 10.86 -13.50
CA LEU A 268 -18.98 11.15 -13.52
C LEU A 268 -19.34 12.51 -12.91
N LEU A 269 -18.65 12.90 -11.82
CA LEU A 269 -18.95 14.16 -11.11
C LEU A 269 -18.44 15.38 -11.86
N TYR A 270 -17.33 15.25 -12.60
CA TYR A 270 -16.64 16.36 -13.26
C TYR A 270 -16.38 16.08 -14.75
N PRO A 271 -17.39 15.74 -15.56
CA PRO A 271 -17.21 15.36 -16.96
C PRO A 271 -16.54 16.48 -17.80
N GLN A 272 -16.83 17.74 -17.47
CA GLN A 272 -16.21 18.90 -18.15
C GLN A 272 -14.71 19.10 -17.79
N TRP A 273 -14.25 18.49 -16.70
CA TRP A 273 -12.85 18.57 -16.25
C TRP A 273 -12.08 17.28 -16.58
N THR A 274 -12.76 16.32 -17.19
CA THR A 274 -12.12 15.07 -17.64
C THR A 274 -10.91 15.40 -18.51
N ALA A 275 -9.82 14.70 -18.30
CA ALA A 275 -8.55 14.98 -18.93
C ALA A 275 -8.00 16.38 -18.60
N SER A 276 -8.23 16.90 -17.38
CA SER A 276 -7.54 18.07 -16.84
C SER A 276 -6.48 17.65 -15.82
N LEU A 277 -5.32 18.31 -15.85
CA LEU A 277 -4.22 18.02 -14.92
C LEU A 277 -4.59 18.25 -13.45
N PRO A 278 -5.32 19.34 -13.08
CA PRO A 278 -5.74 19.52 -11.68
C PRO A 278 -6.61 18.38 -11.15
N LEU A 279 -7.51 17.84 -11.98
CA LEU A 279 -8.38 16.74 -11.58
C LEU A 279 -7.59 15.44 -11.34
N LEU A 280 -6.63 15.15 -12.21
CA LEU A 280 -5.73 14.02 -12.05
C LEU A 280 -4.90 14.11 -10.75
N ILE A 281 -4.31 15.30 -10.48
CA ILE A 281 -3.54 15.56 -9.26
C ILE A 281 -4.43 15.47 -8.02
N ALA A 282 -5.65 16.02 -8.07
CA ALA A 282 -6.61 15.92 -6.98
C ALA A 282 -6.99 14.45 -6.67
N THR A 283 -7.19 13.65 -7.70
CA THR A 283 -7.48 12.20 -7.56
C THR A 283 -6.30 11.47 -6.91
N TYR A 284 -5.07 11.71 -7.33
CA TYR A 284 -3.87 11.17 -6.68
C TYR A 284 -3.80 11.57 -5.20
N ALA A 285 -4.05 12.85 -4.91
CA ALA A 285 -4.05 13.35 -3.54
C ALA A 285 -5.15 12.71 -2.68
N LEU A 286 -6.35 12.47 -3.24
CA LEU A 286 -7.45 11.76 -2.59
C LEU A 286 -7.09 10.32 -2.23
N LEU A 287 -6.29 9.64 -3.04
CA LEU A 287 -5.82 8.28 -2.77
C LEU A 287 -4.67 8.26 -1.75
N ALA A 288 -3.88 9.33 -1.67
CA ALA A 288 -2.66 9.40 -0.86
C ALA A 288 -2.86 10.02 0.54
N TYR A 289 -3.75 11.02 0.69
CA TYR A 289 -3.89 11.76 1.96
C TYR A 289 -4.27 10.90 3.18
N PRO A 290 -5.00 9.77 3.05
CA PRO A 290 -5.37 8.97 4.21
C PRO A 290 -4.16 8.38 4.95
N PHE A 291 -3.06 8.09 4.23
CA PHE A 291 -1.81 7.62 4.84
C PHE A 291 -1.24 8.68 5.78
N ILE A 292 -1.27 9.95 5.36
CA ILE A 292 -0.83 11.08 6.17
C ILE A 292 -1.76 11.29 7.36
N THR A 293 -3.09 11.30 7.12
CA THR A 293 -4.09 11.48 8.18
C THR A 293 -3.93 10.46 9.29
N LYS A 294 -3.80 9.17 8.93
CA LYS A 294 -3.67 8.06 9.87
C LYS A 294 -2.49 8.25 10.82
N ASP A 295 -1.31 8.52 10.26
CA ASP A 295 -0.08 8.59 11.04
C ASP A 295 0.00 9.89 11.86
N VAL A 296 -0.43 11.01 11.29
CA VAL A 296 -0.51 12.31 12.01
C VAL A 296 -1.54 12.23 13.14
N LEU A 297 -2.73 11.70 12.89
CA LEU A 297 -3.78 11.59 13.91
C LEU A 297 -3.34 10.69 15.07
N ALA A 298 -2.74 9.53 14.76
CA ALA A 298 -2.24 8.60 15.77
C ALA A 298 -1.14 9.23 16.65
N ALA A 299 -0.20 9.95 16.03
CA ALA A 299 0.84 10.67 16.76
C ALA A 299 0.26 11.82 17.59
N TRP A 300 -0.69 12.55 17.03
CA TRP A 300 -1.33 13.67 17.73
C TRP A 300 -2.12 13.22 18.97
N ASP A 301 -2.80 12.06 18.88
CA ASP A 301 -3.50 11.47 20.02
C ASP A 301 -2.55 10.94 21.10
N ALA A 302 -1.34 10.55 20.70
CA ALA A 302 -0.30 10.10 21.62
C ALA A 302 0.43 11.25 22.33
N LEU A 303 0.29 12.50 21.84
CA LEU A 303 0.96 13.66 22.47
C LEU A 303 0.34 13.98 23.83
N PRO A 304 1.16 14.06 24.91
CA PRO A 304 0.69 14.47 26.21
C PRO A 304 0.15 15.92 26.19
N ALA A 305 -1.02 16.13 26.78
CA ALA A 305 -1.68 17.43 26.81
C ALA A 305 -0.88 18.53 27.54
N ASN A 306 0.02 18.12 28.43
CA ASN A 306 0.87 19.02 29.22
C ASN A 306 1.84 19.85 28.37
N TYR A 307 2.32 19.37 27.22
CA TYR A 307 3.19 20.16 26.34
C TYR A 307 2.50 21.41 25.80
N GLN A 308 1.26 21.28 25.35
CA GLN A 308 0.47 22.42 24.88
C GLN A 308 0.05 23.34 26.03
N ALA A 309 -0.27 22.77 27.20
CA ALA A 309 -0.59 23.55 28.40
C ALA A 309 0.60 24.35 28.89
N ALA A 310 1.79 23.75 28.95
CA ALA A 310 3.03 24.45 29.33
C ALA A 310 3.38 25.60 28.37
N ALA A 311 3.27 25.40 27.07
CA ALA A 311 3.50 26.49 26.10
C ALA A 311 2.53 27.67 26.32
N ARG A 312 1.27 27.38 26.56
CA ARG A 312 0.26 28.42 26.84
C ARG A 312 0.49 29.14 28.18
N SER A 313 0.93 28.43 29.21
CA SER A 313 1.27 29.03 30.50
C SER A 313 2.48 29.97 30.41
N MET A 314 3.36 29.74 29.45
CA MET A 314 4.47 30.63 29.11
C MET A 314 4.08 31.80 28.16
N GLY A 315 2.78 31.99 27.88
CA GLY A 315 2.26 33.09 27.08
C GLY A 315 2.22 32.82 25.57
N ALA A 316 2.49 31.61 25.11
CA ALA A 316 2.42 31.28 23.67
C ALA A 316 0.97 31.35 23.16
N SER A 317 0.76 32.04 22.04
CA SER A 317 -0.52 32.06 21.32
C SER A 317 -0.87 30.68 20.79
N PRO A 318 -2.14 30.40 20.46
CA PRO A 318 -2.55 29.12 19.86
C PRO A 318 -1.77 28.79 18.57
N PHE A 319 -1.48 29.81 17.75
CA PHE A 319 -0.70 29.65 16.51
C PHE A 319 0.78 29.33 16.82
N GLN A 320 1.39 30.04 17.78
CA GLN A 320 2.76 29.74 18.22
C GLN A 320 2.87 28.34 18.82
N THR A 321 1.90 27.93 19.67
CA THR A 321 1.84 26.56 20.21
C THR A 321 1.72 25.53 19.08
N ALA A 322 0.92 25.81 18.05
CA ALA A 322 0.79 24.90 16.90
C ALA A 322 2.10 24.77 16.10
N CYS A 323 2.75 25.91 15.78
CA CYS A 323 3.92 25.91 14.92
C CYS A 323 5.22 25.52 15.65
N GLN A 324 5.39 25.91 16.92
CA GLN A 324 6.65 25.73 17.65
C GLN A 324 6.68 24.48 18.52
N VAL A 325 5.50 23.93 18.90
CA VAL A 325 5.40 22.75 19.76
C VAL A 325 4.75 21.58 19.01
N THR A 326 3.53 21.77 18.52
CA THR A 326 2.76 20.64 17.97
C THR A 326 3.32 20.18 16.64
N ALA A 327 3.60 21.08 15.69
CA ALA A 327 4.07 20.73 14.37
C ALA A 327 5.44 20.00 14.38
N PRO A 328 6.47 20.47 15.15
CA PRO A 328 7.73 19.74 15.27
C PRO A 328 7.57 18.33 15.85
N LEU A 329 6.70 18.15 16.85
CA LEU A 329 6.44 16.86 17.46
C LEU A 329 5.67 15.90 16.53
N LEU A 330 4.89 16.43 15.57
CA LEU A 330 4.18 15.63 14.57
C LEU A 330 5.02 15.36 13.32
N LEU A 331 6.14 16.04 13.13
CA LEU A 331 6.97 15.94 11.93
C LEU A 331 7.43 14.50 11.61
N PRO A 332 7.87 13.68 12.57
CA PRO A 332 8.23 12.28 12.31
C PRO A 332 7.05 11.46 11.77
N ALA A 333 5.86 11.66 12.33
CA ALA A 333 4.65 10.97 11.86
C ALA A 333 4.21 11.47 10.47
N LEU A 334 4.33 12.77 10.21
CA LEU A 334 4.07 13.34 8.90
C LEU A 334 4.99 12.72 7.84
N ARG A 335 6.29 12.57 8.14
CA ARG A 335 7.27 11.96 7.23
C ARG A 335 6.93 10.51 6.93
N ARG A 336 6.57 9.69 7.93
CA ARG A 336 6.11 8.32 7.70
C ARG A 336 4.89 8.27 6.78
N GLY A 337 3.89 9.12 7.05
CA GLY A 337 2.72 9.25 6.19
C GLY A 337 3.08 9.68 4.77
N LEU A 338 4.03 10.62 4.60
CA LEU A 338 4.53 11.06 3.30
C LEU A 338 5.22 9.94 2.52
N THR A 339 6.02 9.12 3.18
CA THR A 339 6.72 7.99 2.53
C THR A 339 5.71 7.00 1.93
N LEU A 340 4.65 6.66 2.66
CA LEU A 340 3.59 5.78 2.15
C LEU A 340 2.75 6.47 1.06
N ALA A 341 2.45 7.75 1.22
CA ALA A 341 1.73 8.54 0.21
C ALA A 341 2.52 8.64 -1.10
N ALA A 342 3.84 8.88 -1.03
CA ALA A 342 4.72 8.91 -2.19
C ALA A 342 4.77 7.57 -2.92
N ALA A 343 4.91 6.46 -2.18
CA ALA A 343 4.89 5.11 -2.75
C ALA A 343 3.57 4.83 -3.48
N THR A 344 2.44 5.27 -2.91
CA THR A 344 1.11 5.15 -3.55
C THR A 344 1.04 5.97 -4.83
N CYS A 345 1.47 7.24 -4.81
CA CYS A 345 1.44 8.11 -5.99
C CYS A 345 2.36 7.63 -7.12
N ILE A 346 3.59 7.19 -6.81
CA ILE A 346 4.55 6.67 -7.81
C ILE A 346 4.00 5.41 -8.48
N GLY A 347 3.34 4.56 -7.71
CA GLY A 347 2.74 3.31 -8.19
C GLY A 347 1.34 3.46 -8.78
N GLU A 348 0.77 4.68 -8.79
CA GLU A 348 -0.61 4.88 -9.23
C GLU A 348 -0.76 4.58 -10.73
N PHE A 349 -1.72 3.73 -11.03
CA PHE A 349 -1.98 3.25 -12.38
C PHE A 349 -3.43 3.48 -12.80
N ALA A 350 -4.39 3.14 -11.94
CA ALA A 350 -5.81 3.17 -12.26
C ALA A 350 -6.29 4.59 -12.58
N ALA A 351 -6.03 5.56 -11.69
CA ALA A 351 -6.44 6.93 -11.91
C ALA A 351 -5.83 7.53 -13.19
N THR A 352 -4.55 7.21 -13.47
CA THR A 352 -3.91 7.66 -14.70
C THR A 352 -4.55 7.03 -15.92
N LEU A 353 -4.84 5.73 -15.87
CA LEU A 353 -5.44 5.01 -17.00
C LEU A 353 -6.82 5.57 -17.38
N PHE A 354 -7.62 5.99 -16.37
CA PHE A 354 -8.96 6.54 -16.59
C PHE A 354 -9.00 8.02 -16.93
N LEU A 355 -8.08 8.83 -16.36
CA LEU A 355 -8.20 10.30 -16.35
C LEU A 355 -7.12 11.00 -17.18
N SER A 356 -6.06 10.30 -17.63
CA SER A 356 -4.95 10.95 -18.31
C SER A 356 -5.15 11.06 -19.81
N ARG A 357 -4.39 12.01 -20.39
CA ARG A 357 -4.16 12.13 -21.84
C ARG A 357 -2.83 11.45 -22.23
N PRO A 358 -2.58 11.19 -23.51
CA PRO A 358 -1.30 10.64 -23.96
C PRO A 358 -0.09 11.45 -23.48
N GLU A 359 -0.21 12.77 -23.39
CA GLU A 359 0.86 13.69 -22.94
C GLU A 359 1.19 13.53 -21.44
N TRP A 360 0.24 13.00 -20.65
CA TRP A 360 0.39 12.79 -19.19
C TRP A 360 0.67 11.34 -18.84
N GLN A 361 1.16 10.58 -19.78
CA GLN A 361 1.55 9.21 -19.54
C GLN A 361 2.60 9.14 -18.43
N THR A 362 2.41 8.21 -17.50
CA THR A 362 3.33 7.91 -16.41
C THR A 362 4.11 6.63 -16.69
N LEU A 363 5.15 6.33 -15.92
CA LEU A 363 5.91 5.10 -16.08
C LEU A 363 5.03 3.84 -15.96
N THR A 364 4.03 3.84 -15.08
CA THR A 364 3.11 2.71 -14.90
C THR A 364 2.24 2.46 -16.14
N THR A 365 1.70 3.50 -16.75
CA THR A 365 0.89 3.40 -17.97
C THR A 365 1.76 3.14 -19.22
N LEU A 366 2.99 3.63 -19.22
CA LEU A 366 3.97 3.33 -20.29
C LEU A 366 4.35 1.83 -20.29
N ILE A 367 4.61 1.24 -19.12
CA ILE A 367 4.84 -0.20 -18.98
C ILE A 367 3.65 -0.98 -19.52
N TYR A 368 2.42 -0.59 -19.16
CA TYR A 368 1.21 -1.25 -19.63
C TYR A 368 1.05 -1.15 -21.16
N ARG A 369 1.35 0.00 -21.75
CA ARG A 369 1.34 0.21 -23.21
C ARG A 369 2.31 -0.74 -23.92
N TYR A 370 3.55 -0.86 -23.43
CA TYR A 370 4.54 -1.76 -24.03
C TYR A 370 4.12 -3.23 -23.91
N LEU A 371 3.51 -3.64 -22.80
CA LEU A 371 3.01 -5.01 -22.64
C LEU A 371 1.82 -5.33 -23.56
N GLY A 372 0.97 -4.35 -23.83
CA GLY A 372 -0.16 -4.48 -24.76
C GLY A 372 0.26 -4.47 -26.22
N THR A 373 1.52 -4.13 -26.54
CA THR A 373 2.04 -4.09 -27.92
C THR A 373 2.83 -5.35 -28.21
N ALA A 374 2.45 -6.08 -29.25
CA ALA A 374 3.14 -7.30 -29.65
C ALA A 374 4.60 -7.02 -30.02
N GLY A 375 5.51 -7.91 -29.64
CA GLY A 375 6.92 -7.84 -29.99
C GLY A 375 7.85 -8.18 -28.83
N ALA A 376 8.95 -8.85 -29.15
CA ALA A 376 9.94 -9.27 -28.15
C ALA A 376 10.61 -8.06 -27.49
N ASP A 377 10.98 -7.08 -28.27
CA ASP A 377 11.64 -5.86 -27.82
C ASP A 377 10.74 -5.03 -26.86
N ASN A 378 9.43 -5.01 -27.10
CA ASN A 378 8.49 -4.30 -26.24
C ASN A 378 8.39 -4.90 -24.84
N HIS A 379 8.47 -6.22 -24.72
CA HIS A 379 8.53 -6.88 -23.42
C HIS A 379 9.81 -6.51 -22.66
N ASP A 380 10.95 -6.54 -23.34
CA ASP A 380 12.25 -6.21 -22.76
C ASP A 380 12.31 -4.73 -22.33
N ARG A 381 11.76 -3.82 -23.15
CA ARG A 381 11.56 -2.40 -22.79
C ARG A 381 10.70 -2.23 -21.56
N ALA A 382 9.57 -2.97 -21.46
CA ALA A 382 8.71 -2.94 -20.28
C ALA A 382 9.44 -3.40 -19.02
N MET A 383 10.32 -4.43 -19.10
CA MET A 383 11.12 -4.90 -17.98
C MET A 383 12.17 -3.87 -17.53
N VAL A 384 12.85 -3.22 -18.47
CA VAL A 384 13.82 -2.14 -18.18
C VAL A 384 13.13 -0.96 -17.48
N ILE A 385 11.98 -0.50 -18.01
CA ILE A 385 11.22 0.60 -17.40
C ILE A 385 10.69 0.20 -16.02
N THR A 386 10.29 -1.07 -15.85
CA THR A 386 9.84 -1.57 -14.53
C THR A 386 10.98 -1.55 -13.51
N LEU A 387 12.18 -1.99 -13.88
CA LEU A 387 13.36 -1.89 -13.03
C LEU A 387 13.66 -0.42 -12.68
N PHE A 388 13.61 0.47 -13.65
CA PHE A 388 13.80 1.90 -13.42
C PHE A 388 12.76 2.47 -12.45
N LEU A 389 11.48 2.14 -12.62
CA LEU A 389 10.41 2.54 -11.69
C LEU A 389 10.64 1.99 -10.27
N MET A 390 11.11 0.73 -10.16
CA MET A 390 11.42 0.10 -8.88
C MET A 390 12.58 0.82 -8.17
N LEU A 391 13.64 1.15 -8.89
CA LEU A 391 14.78 1.90 -8.34
C LEU A 391 14.41 3.33 -7.98
N LEU A 392 13.58 3.99 -8.79
CA LEU A 392 13.06 5.32 -8.51
C LEU A 392 12.21 5.34 -7.24
N ALA A 393 11.31 4.37 -7.07
CA ALA A 393 10.49 4.24 -5.86
C ALA A 393 11.35 3.97 -4.63
N LEU A 394 12.36 3.09 -4.74
CA LEU A 394 13.31 2.81 -3.68
C LEU A 394 14.12 4.06 -3.30
N LEU A 395 14.59 4.81 -4.27
CA LEU A 395 15.32 6.07 -4.04
C LEU A 395 14.46 7.07 -3.26
N VAL A 396 13.22 7.29 -3.69
CA VAL A 396 12.30 8.21 -2.99
C VAL A 396 12.03 7.72 -1.57
N PHE A 397 11.84 6.41 -1.38
CA PHE A 397 11.64 5.82 -0.06
C PHE A 397 12.86 6.06 0.84
N VAL A 398 14.08 5.76 0.37
CA VAL A 398 15.32 5.94 1.13
C VAL A 398 15.57 7.40 1.47
N LEU A 399 15.31 8.33 0.53
CA LEU A 399 15.48 9.76 0.77
C LEU A 399 14.53 10.28 1.88
N LEU A 400 13.29 9.80 1.90
CA LEU A 400 12.32 10.19 2.91
C LEU A 400 12.62 9.54 4.28
N ASP A 401 13.06 8.28 4.32
CA ASP A 401 13.45 7.56 5.54
C ASP A 401 14.77 8.10 6.15
N ALA A 402 15.77 8.39 5.31
CA ALA A 402 17.04 8.98 5.78
C ALA A 402 16.82 10.36 6.43
N ALA A 403 15.85 11.14 5.94
CA ALA A 403 15.46 12.40 6.54
C ALA A 403 14.80 12.21 7.93
N GLU A 404 14.21 11.04 8.22
CA GLU A 404 13.66 10.69 9.54
C GLU A 404 14.78 10.43 10.55
N LYS A 405 15.74 9.56 10.22
CA LYS A 405 16.84 9.15 11.11
C LYS A 405 17.77 10.29 11.53
N LYS A 406 17.99 11.26 10.63
CA LYS A 406 18.86 12.41 10.95
C LYS A 406 18.26 13.31 12.04
N ASN A 407 16.95 13.33 12.23
CA ASN A 407 16.27 14.15 13.22
C ASN A 407 16.02 13.42 14.55
N GLU A 408 16.09 12.08 14.59
CA GLU A 408 16.05 11.30 15.84
C GLU A 408 17.42 11.32 16.56
N ALA A 409 18.49 11.73 15.85
CA ALA A 409 19.85 11.83 16.39
C ALA A 409 20.22 13.23 16.91
N VAL A 410 19.33 14.22 16.79
CA VAL A 410 19.42 15.59 17.34
C VAL A 410 18.41 15.78 18.46
#